data_1470b54fbe3b95c365cc0daa2259c894
#
_entry.id   1470b54fbe3b95c365cc0daa2259c894
#
_cell.length_a   1.000
_cell.length_b   1.000
_cell.length_c   1.000
_cell.angle_alpha   90.00
_cell.angle_beta   90.00
_cell.angle_gamma   90.00
#
_symmetry.space_group_name_H-M   'P 1'
#
loop_
_entity.id
_entity.type
_entity.pdbx_description
1 polymer ?
#
loop_
_entity_poly.entity_id
_entity_poly.type
_entity_poly.pdbx_seq_one_letter_code
_entity_poly.pdbx_strand_id
1 'polypeptide(L)'
;MKTSLIISLNFHPGHVSHMVASYKQCEELGYESVFYVNPAFIPYLPKGSRIVSAVAGVRIQAELAIFLLPSQKNLPLIWKLKRQGAKVVYIFHEPLAPMKVYRNAGFSMKYLAKLWVIDHVSALTVKWSDYILIPSHKAIKYYEENSLYKNKKYYYLPLMYSDECEEGYAKAPREFFSYIGTVAADHSFGEYLTFVEWAIANNKLINIKFLIGTKSEFDVPKILQDSNRVIIHKGKPMGDAEINAYYNTSIAVWNAYARTTQSGVLAKSFMFGTPALVMRKNLNEFTRDGQNVVAVDDNTNMEEIAAALEKIYANQEAFSHECRKEFEMSFYYRVYNKKFNEIISED
;
A
#
# COMPACT_ATOMS: atom_id res chain seq x y z
N MET A 1 -16.23 -26.01 10.91
CA MET A 1 -15.78 -24.60 11.02
C MET A 1 -15.68 -24.08 9.60
N LYS A 2 -16.15 -22.86 9.32
CA LYS A 2 -16.08 -22.28 7.97
C LYS A 2 -14.64 -21.92 7.65
N THR A 3 -14.17 -22.21 6.44
CA THR A 3 -12.79 -21.90 6.02
C THR A 3 -12.75 -20.67 5.12
N SER A 4 -11.79 -19.76 5.35
CA SER A 4 -11.48 -18.66 4.46
C SER A 4 -10.08 -18.79 3.86
N LEU A 5 -9.93 -18.41 2.59
CA LEU A 5 -8.65 -18.37 1.89
C LEU A 5 -8.25 -16.93 1.60
N ILE A 6 -7.04 -16.56 2.02
CA ILE A 6 -6.41 -15.29 1.66
C ILE A 6 -5.41 -15.57 0.54
N ILE A 7 -5.71 -15.10 -0.67
CA ILE A 7 -5.06 -15.57 -1.88
C ILE A 7 -4.18 -14.50 -2.51
N SER A 8 -2.90 -14.82 -2.71
CA SER A 8 -1.96 -14.00 -3.49
C SER A 8 -0.98 -14.89 -4.25
N LEU A 9 -1.20 -15.05 -5.56
CA LEU A 9 -0.45 -15.97 -6.41
C LEU A 9 0.81 -15.34 -7.02
N ASN A 10 0.90 -14.02 -7.05
CA ASN A 10 2.07 -13.27 -7.47
C ASN A 10 2.74 -12.65 -6.25
N PHE A 11 4.05 -12.83 -6.11
CA PHE A 11 4.78 -12.26 -4.99
C PHE A 11 4.91 -10.74 -5.13
N HIS A 12 4.36 -10.04 -4.14
CA HIS A 12 4.45 -8.60 -4.00
C HIS A 12 4.53 -8.23 -2.51
N PRO A 13 5.73 -8.02 -1.95
CA PRO A 13 5.92 -7.89 -0.50
C PRO A 13 5.12 -6.73 0.12
N GLY A 14 4.87 -5.65 -0.62
CA GLY A 14 4.03 -4.53 -0.16
C GLY A 14 2.58 -4.88 0.18
N HIS A 15 2.12 -6.12 -0.12
CA HIS A 15 0.77 -6.58 0.19
C HIS A 15 0.67 -7.45 1.44
N VAL A 16 1.78 -7.77 2.10
CA VAL A 16 1.79 -8.64 3.29
C VAL A 16 0.87 -8.10 4.38
N SER A 17 0.96 -6.80 4.70
CA SER A 17 0.13 -6.18 5.74
C SER A 17 -1.37 -6.29 5.46
N HIS A 18 -1.80 -6.15 4.18
CA HIS A 18 -3.21 -6.34 3.79
C HIS A 18 -3.66 -7.78 3.89
N MET A 19 -2.77 -8.72 3.53
CA MET A 19 -3.04 -10.14 3.66
C MET A 19 -3.23 -10.53 5.11
N VAL A 20 -2.36 -10.05 6.00
CA VAL A 20 -2.43 -10.28 7.45
C VAL A 20 -3.70 -9.67 8.04
N ALA A 21 -4.06 -8.45 7.64
CA ALA A 21 -5.30 -7.82 8.09
C ALA A 21 -6.54 -8.63 7.66
N SER A 22 -6.60 -9.07 6.40
CA SER A 22 -7.71 -9.90 5.89
C SER A 22 -7.78 -11.25 6.61
N TYR A 23 -6.64 -11.86 6.92
CA TYR A 23 -6.55 -13.10 7.67
C TYR A 23 -7.14 -12.93 9.08
N LYS A 24 -6.64 -11.94 9.84
CA LYS A 24 -7.13 -11.62 11.20
C LYS A 24 -8.62 -11.26 11.19
N GLN A 25 -9.06 -10.48 10.20
CA GLN A 25 -10.48 -10.13 10.05
C GLN A 25 -11.36 -11.35 9.88
N CYS A 26 -10.99 -12.30 9.03
CA CYS A 26 -11.74 -13.53 8.84
C CYS A 26 -11.75 -14.39 10.11
N GLU A 27 -10.64 -14.47 10.86
CA GLU A 27 -10.60 -15.19 12.15
C GLU A 27 -11.57 -14.57 13.16
N GLU A 28 -11.61 -13.25 13.30
CA GLU A 28 -12.56 -12.55 14.18
C GLU A 28 -14.03 -12.76 13.76
N LEU A 29 -14.27 -13.01 12.48
CA LEU A 29 -15.60 -13.35 11.95
C LEU A 29 -15.94 -14.85 12.05
N GLY A 30 -15.09 -15.65 12.70
CA GLY A 30 -15.33 -17.07 12.98
C GLY A 30 -14.93 -18.03 11.86
N TYR A 31 -14.12 -17.59 10.91
CA TYR A 31 -13.53 -18.45 9.90
C TYR A 31 -12.22 -19.07 10.39
N GLU A 32 -11.92 -20.27 9.95
CA GLU A 32 -10.57 -20.83 9.99
C GLU A 32 -9.80 -20.29 8.77
N SER A 33 -8.89 -19.31 8.99
CA SER A 33 -8.20 -18.62 7.91
C SER A 33 -6.97 -19.38 7.45
N VAL A 34 -6.71 -19.35 6.13
CA VAL A 34 -5.56 -19.99 5.49
C VAL A 34 -4.97 -19.04 4.45
N PHE A 35 -3.67 -18.82 4.51
CA PHE A 35 -2.95 -18.18 3.41
C PHE A 35 -2.71 -19.17 2.27
N TYR A 36 -3.27 -18.88 1.10
CA TYR A 36 -3.00 -19.62 -0.13
C TYR A 36 -2.15 -18.77 -1.07
N VAL A 37 -0.83 -18.91 -0.99
CA VAL A 37 0.09 -17.90 -1.49
C VAL A 37 1.25 -18.47 -2.29
N ASN A 38 1.86 -17.60 -3.09
CA ASN A 38 3.18 -17.88 -3.67
C ASN A 38 4.18 -18.18 -2.53
N PRO A 39 5.01 -19.24 -2.64
CA PRO A 39 5.98 -19.61 -1.60
C PRO A 39 6.90 -18.49 -1.13
N ALA A 40 7.21 -17.53 -1.99
CA ALA A 40 8.04 -16.38 -1.66
C ALA A 40 7.46 -15.47 -0.56
N PHE A 41 6.15 -15.60 -0.25
CA PHE A 41 5.55 -14.88 0.88
C PHE A 41 5.84 -15.53 2.24
N ILE A 42 6.12 -16.84 2.29
CA ILE A 42 6.19 -17.61 3.54
C ILE A 42 7.09 -16.96 4.60
N PRO A 43 8.30 -16.45 4.27
CA PRO A 43 9.18 -15.80 5.25
C PRO A 43 8.62 -14.50 5.87
N TYR A 44 7.61 -13.90 5.24
CA TYR A 44 7.04 -12.61 5.64
C TYR A 44 5.69 -12.74 6.35
N LEU A 45 5.13 -13.95 6.43
CA LEU A 45 3.85 -14.17 7.09
C LEU A 45 4.04 -14.44 8.59
N PRO A 46 3.04 -14.11 9.45
CA PRO A 46 3.13 -14.31 10.88
C PRO A 46 3.40 -15.79 11.23
N LYS A 47 4.28 -16.03 12.19
CA LYS A 47 4.55 -17.37 12.70
C LYS A 47 3.29 -18.00 13.29
N GLY A 48 3.07 -19.28 13.02
CA GLY A 48 1.88 -19.97 13.48
C GLY A 48 0.64 -19.86 12.58
N SER A 49 0.69 -18.99 11.55
CA SER A 49 -0.40 -18.93 10.57
C SER A 49 -0.50 -20.22 9.74
N ARG A 50 -1.72 -20.56 9.36
CA ARG A 50 -1.97 -21.67 8.43
C ARG A 50 -1.63 -21.24 7.01
N ILE A 51 -0.65 -21.89 6.40
CA ILE A 51 -0.13 -21.51 5.07
C ILE A 51 -0.18 -22.73 4.15
N VAL A 52 -0.71 -22.53 2.96
CA VAL A 52 -0.68 -23.48 1.85
C VAL A 52 0.02 -22.84 0.65
N SER A 53 1.07 -23.51 0.18
CA SER A 53 1.76 -23.08 -1.02
C SER A 53 0.92 -23.28 -2.27
N ALA A 54 0.75 -22.24 -3.08
CA ALA A 54 0.00 -22.30 -4.33
C ALA A 54 0.58 -23.24 -5.41
N VAL A 55 1.81 -23.74 -5.21
CA VAL A 55 2.48 -24.67 -6.13
C VAL A 55 2.01 -26.11 -5.93
N ALA A 56 1.44 -26.44 -4.79
CA ALA A 56 1.25 -27.83 -4.34
C ALA A 56 0.02 -28.55 -4.93
N GLY A 57 -0.80 -27.93 -5.78
CA GLY A 57 -2.00 -28.58 -6.35
C GLY A 57 -3.03 -29.08 -5.31
N VAL A 58 -2.93 -28.63 -4.09
CA VAL A 58 -3.72 -29.06 -2.94
C VAL A 58 -5.20 -28.80 -3.21
N ARG A 59 -6.04 -29.79 -2.93
CA ARG A 59 -7.49 -29.60 -2.90
C ARG A 59 -7.83 -28.80 -1.65
N ILE A 60 -8.27 -27.55 -1.83
CA ILE A 60 -8.74 -26.72 -0.75
C ILE A 60 -10.23 -26.50 -0.97
N GLN A 61 -11.01 -26.74 0.05
CA GLN A 61 -12.40 -26.31 0.16
C GLN A 61 -12.43 -25.06 1.04
N ALA A 62 -13.24 -24.09 0.64
CA ALA A 62 -13.45 -22.88 1.41
C ALA A 62 -14.86 -22.34 1.15
N GLU A 63 -15.42 -21.68 2.14
CA GLU A 63 -16.67 -20.95 2.04
C GLU A 63 -16.43 -19.51 1.57
N LEU A 64 -15.24 -18.97 1.85
CA LEU A 64 -14.85 -17.61 1.47
C LEU A 64 -13.45 -17.61 0.85
N ALA A 65 -13.28 -16.90 -0.24
CA ALA A 65 -11.98 -16.73 -0.91
C ALA A 65 -11.73 -15.26 -1.24
N ILE A 66 -10.67 -14.68 -0.68
CA ILE A 66 -10.30 -13.27 -0.86
C ILE A 66 -9.07 -13.19 -1.75
N PHE A 67 -9.21 -12.56 -2.91
CA PHE A 67 -8.14 -12.32 -3.87
C PHE A 67 -7.66 -10.86 -3.77
N LEU A 68 -6.35 -10.66 -3.58
CA LEU A 68 -5.77 -9.34 -3.36
C LEU A 68 -5.12 -8.70 -4.59
N LEU A 69 -4.73 -9.50 -5.59
CA LEU A 69 -4.01 -9.00 -6.76
C LEU A 69 -4.55 -9.60 -8.05
N PRO A 70 -4.56 -8.83 -9.16
CA PRO A 70 -4.88 -9.39 -10.46
C PRO A 70 -3.79 -10.39 -10.88
N SER A 71 -4.22 -11.56 -11.35
CA SER A 71 -3.34 -12.58 -11.90
C SER A 71 -4.13 -13.47 -12.83
N GLN A 72 -3.54 -13.84 -13.95
CA GLN A 72 -4.13 -14.84 -14.85
C GLN A 72 -4.35 -16.18 -14.13
N LYS A 73 -3.50 -16.49 -13.14
CA LYS A 73 -3.61 -17.70 -12.30
C LYS A 73 -4.85 -17.69 -11.40
N ASN A 74 -5.44 -16.51 -11.14
CA ASN A 74 -6.65 -16.41 -10.34
C ASN A 74 -7.86 -17.05 -11.04
N LEU A 75 -7.98 -16.90 -12.36
CA LEU A 75 -9.18 -17.29 -13.10
C LEU A 75 -9.54 -18.78 -12.92
N PRO A 76 -8.63 -19.76 -13.17
CA PRO A 76 -8.96 -21.16 -12.94
C PRO A 76 -9.25 -21.48 -11.47
N LEU A 77 -8.60 -20.77 -10.52
CA LEU A 77 -8.84 -20.96 -9.10
C LEU A 77 -10.21 -20.41 -8.68
N ILE A 78 -10.61 -19.23 -9.15
CA ILE A 78 -11.95 -18.66 -8.93
C ILE A 78 -13.02 -19.63 -9.46
N TRP A 79 -12.87 -20.10 -10.69
CA TRP A 79 -13.81 -21.04 -11.28
C TRP A 79 -13.96 -22.31 -10.43
N LYS A 80 -12.83 -22.89 -9.98
CA LYS A 80 -12.83 -24.09 -9.12
C LYS A 80 -13.52 -23.83 -7.79
N LEU A 81 -13.20 -22.73 -7.09
CA LEU A 81 -13.77 -22.39 -5.80
C LEU A 81 -15.27 -22.11 -5.91
N LYS A 82 -15.71 -21.39 -6.93
CA LYS A 82 -17.15 -21.15 -7.17
C LYS A 82 -17.93 -22.46 -7.42
N ARG A 83 -17.35 -23.42 -8.14
CA ARG A 83 -17.98 -24.76 -8.30
C ARG A 83 -18.10 -25.53 -6.99
N GLN A 84 -17.33 -25.17 -5.98
CA GLN A 84 -17.41 -25.75 -4.64
C GLN A 84 -18.34 -24.94 -3.72
N GLY A 85 -18.99 -23.88 -4.22
CA GLY A 85 -19.91 -23.04 -3.45
C GLY A 85 -19.22 -21.92 -2.65
N ALA A 86 -17.92 -21.67 -2.87
CA ALA A 86 -17.23 -20.58 -2.19
C ALA A 86 -17.72 -19.21 -2.66
N LYS A 87 -17.92 -18.27 -1.74
CA LYS A 87 -18.08 -16.85 -2.01
C LYS A 87 -16.73 -16.24 -2.35
N VAL A 88 -16.62 -15.53 -3.47
CA VAL A 88 -15.38 -14.96 -3.98
C VAL A 88 -15.38 -13.45 -3.82
N VAL A 89 -14.45 -12.93 -3.03
CA VAL A 89 -14.18 -11.51 -2.84
C VAL A 89 -12.93 -11.12 -3.63
N TYR A 90 -12.99 -10.06 -4.41
CA TYR A 90 -11.84 -9.47 -5.07
C TYR A 90 -11.59 -8.06 -4.55
N ILE A 91 -10.45 -7.85 -3.88
CA ILE A 91 -9.98 -6.51 -3.50
C ILE A 91 -9.29 -5.90 -4.70
N PHE A 92 -10.01 -5.04 -5.40
CA PHE A 92 -9.51 -4.39 -6.62
C PHE A 92 -8.76 -3.11 -6.26
N HIS A 93 -7.52 -3.29 -5.84
CA HIS A 93 -6.66 -2.23 -5.30
C HIS A 93 -6.45 -1.08 -6.29
N GLU A 94 -6.11 -1.39 -7.54
CA GLU A 94 -5.77 -0.39 -8.55
C GLU A 94 -6.48 -0.66 -9.88
N PRO A 95 -7.76 -0.26 -10.02
CA PRO A 95 -8.37 -0.16 -11.33
C PRO A 95 -7.51 0.73 -12.24
N LEU A 96 -7.28 0.29 -13.47
CA LEU A 96 -6.47 1.07 -14.39
C LEU A 96 -7.20 2.35 -14.80
N ALA A 97 -6.48 3.46 -14.80
CA ALA A 97 -6.93 4.69 -15.44
C ALA A 97 -7.13 4.45 -16.96
N PRO A 98 -7.92 5.27 -17.65
CA PRO A 98 -8.03 5.20 -19.10
C PRO A 98 -6.66 5.21 -19.77
N MET A 99 -6.46 4.36 -20.79
CA MET A 99 -5.15 4.19 -21.47
C MET A 99 -4.54 5.50 -21.98
N LYS A 100 -5.40 6.50 -22.28
CA LYS A 100 -4.97 7.85 -22.65
C LYS A 100 -4.11 8.51 -21.56
N VAL A 101 -4.39 8.26 -20.29
CA VAL A 101 -3.63 8.81 -19.15
C VAL A 101 -2.19 8.30 -19.16
N TYR A 102 -2.01 7.00 -19.35
CA TYR A 102 -0.68 6.39 -19.42
C TYR A 102 0.09 6.82 -20.68
N ARG A 103 -0.60 6.93 -21.82
CA ARG A 103 0.00 7.41 -23.05
C ARG A 103 0.49 8.85 -22.92
N ASN A 104 -0.30 9.73 -22.31
CA ASN A 104 0.08 11.12 -22.06
C ASN A 104 1.23 11.24 -21.04
N ALA A 105 1.37 10.26 -20.14
CA ALA A 105 2.50 10.16 -19.21
C ALA A 105 3.77 9.57 -19.83
N GLY A 106 3.81 9.34 -21.16
CA GLY A 106 5.00 8.88 -21.87
C GLY A 106 5.32 7.40 -21.77
N PHE A 107 4.38 6.56 -21.31
CA PHE A 107 4.61 5.11 -21.25
C PHE A 107 4.76 4.50 -22.65
N SER A 108 5.71 3.56 -22.79
CA SER A 108 5.97 2.89 -24.06
C SER A 108 4.78 2.05 -24.55
N MET A 109 4.64 1.88 -25.86
CA MET A 109 3.59 1.06 -26.46
C MET A 109 3.61 -0.40 -25.95
N LYS A 110 4.80 -0.96 -25.70
CA LYS A 110 4.96 -2.30 -25.09
C LYS A 110 4.34 -2.36 -23.70
N TYR A 111 4.53 -1.30 -22.90
CA TYR A 111 3.96 -1.21 -21.56
C TYR A 111 2.44 -1.03 -21.62
N LEU A 112 1.93 -0.20 -22.54
CA LEU A 112 0.49 -0.03 -22.76
C LEU A 112 -0.19 -1.34 -23.17
N ALA A 113 0.43 -2.14 -24.05
CA ALA A 113 -0.08 -3.47 -24.41
C ALA A 113 -0.13 -4.41 -23.17
N LYS A 114 0.89 -4.37 -22.31
CA LYS A 114 0.88 -5.12 -21.03
C LYS A 114 -0.27 -4.67 -20.13
N LEU A 115 -0.48 -3.37 -19.98
CA LEU A 115 -1.59 -2.83 -19.18
C LEU A 115 -2.94 -3.25 -19.73
N TRP A 116 -3.11 -3.24 -21.06
CA TRP A 116 -4.33 -3.70 -21.71
C TRP A 116 -4.66 -5.17 -21.38
N VAL A 117 -3.65 -6.06 -21.41
CA VAL A 117 -3.82 -7.46 -21.01
C VAL A 117 -4.21 -7.57 -19.52
N ILE A 118 -3.54 -6.80 -18.64
CA ILE A 118 -3.84 -6.77 -17.20
C ILE A 118 -5.29 -6.33 -16.99
N ASP A 119 -5.75 -5.32 -17.71
CA ASP A 119 -7.11 -4.78 -17.61
C ASP A 119 -8.17 -5.83 -17.96
N HIS A 120 -7.96 -6.58 -19.04
CA HIS A 120 -8.87 -7.67 -19.45
C HIS A 120 -8.87 -8.85 -18.46
N VAL A 121 -7.71 -9.21 -17.89
CA VAL A 121 -7.64 -10.22 -16.83
C VAL A 121 -8.36 -9.74 -15.57
N SER A 122 -8.21 -8.47 -15.22
CA SER A 122 -8.93 -7.86 -14.10
C SER A 122 -10.43 -7.86 -14.35
N ALA A 123 -10.88 -7.54 -15.57
CA ALA A 123 -12.29 -7.55 -15.96
C ALA A 123 -12.91 -8.95 -15.82
N LEU A 124 -12.20 -10.00 -16.23
CA LEU A 124 -12.66 -11.37 -16.05
C LEU A 124 -12.71 -11.74 -14.56
N THR A 125 -11.72 -11.31 -13.77
CA THR A 125 -11.70 -11.52 -12.32
C THR A 125 -12.91 -10.84 -11.67
N VAL A 126 -13.17 -9.57 -12.01
CA VAL A 126 -14.36 -8.81 -11.57
C VAL A 126 -15.65 -9.53 -11.94
N LYS A 127 -15.78 -9.96 -13.20
CA LYS A 127 -16.98 -10.66 -13.71
C LYS A 127 -17.30 -11.94 -12.92
N TRP A 128 -16.28 -12.69 -12.53
CA TRP A 128 -16.43 -13.99 -11.86
C TRP A 128 -16.46 -13.91 -10.34
N SER A 129 -16.07 -12.78 -9.75
CA SER A 129 -16.16 -12.57 -8.31
C SER A 129 -17.59 -12.24 -7.87
N ASP A 130 -17.96 -12.59 -6.67
CA ASP A 130 -19.28 -12.27 -6.10
C ASP A 130 -19.27 -10.84 -5.55
N TYR A 131 -18.20 -10.45 -4.86
CA TYR A 131 -18.05 -9.15 -4.23
C TYR A 131 -16.77 -8.47 -4.72
N ILE A 132 -16.88 -7.19 -5.08
CA ILE A 132 -15.75 -6.35 -5.47
C ILE A 132 -15.56 -5.26 -4.42
N LEU A 133 -14.39 -5.23 -3.79
CA LEU A 133 -14.03 -4.20 -2.83
C LEU A 133 -13.08 -3.20 -3.49
N ILE A 134 -13.40 -1.91 -3.42
CA ILE A 134 -12.60 -0.83 -4.00
C ILE A 134 -12.16 0.11 -2.88
N PRO A 135 -10.84 0.39 -2.75
CA PRO A 135 -10.30 0.94 -1.52
C PRO A 135 -10.27 2.47 -1.43
N SER A 136 -10.55 3.20 -2.50
CA SER A 136 -10.53 4.67 -2.47
C SER A 136 -11.50 5.29 -3.49
N HIS A 137 -11.93 6.53 -3.23
CA HIS A 137 -12.80 7.26 -4.16
C HIS A 137 -12.14 7.45 -5.53
N LYS A 138 -10.81 7.63 -5.57
CA LYS A 138 -10.07 7.72 -6.84
C LYS A 138 -10.07 6.39 -7.60
N ALA A 139 -9.95 5.27 -6.90
CA ALA A 139 -10.05 3.93 -7.51
C ALA A 139 -11.48 3.67 -8.01
N ILE A 140 -12.51 4.10 -7.26
CA ILE A 140 -13.91 4.03 -7.69
C ILE A 140 -14.11 4.79 -8.99
N LYS A 141 -13.60 6.02 -9.10
CA LYS A 141 -13.69 6.81 -10.33
C LYS A 141 -13.12 6.06 -11.53
N TYR A 142 -11.92 5.47 -11.39
CA TYR A 142 -11.32 4.69 -12.48
C TYR A 142 -12.11 3.42 -12.82
N TYR A 143 -12.69 2.78 -11.81
CA TYR A 143 -13.55 1.62 -12.00
C TYR A 143 -14.81 1.99 -12.80
N GLU A 144 -15.48 3.06 -12.46
CA GLU A 144 -16.72 3.52 -13.11
C GLU A 144 -16.49 4.04 -14.53
N GLU A 145 -15.34 4.68 -14.78
CA GLU A 145 -14.96 5.17 -16.10
C GLU A 145 -14.57 4.03 -17.07
N ASN A 146 -14.23 2.83 -16.55
CA ASN A 146 -13.78 1.71 -17.37
C ASN A 146 -14.97 0.84 -17.84
N SER A 147 -15.18 0.78 -19.16
CA SER A 147 -16.30 0.04 -19.76
C SER A 147 -16.25 -1.47 -19.54
N LEU A 148 -15.09 -2.04 -19.21
CA LEU A 148 -14.92 -3.48 -19.04
C LEU A 148 -15.59 -4.04 -17.78
N TYR A 149 -15.74 -3.23 -16.72
CA TYR A 149 -16.26 -3.68 -15.43
C TYR A 149 -17.24 -2.74 -14.72
N LYS A 150 -17.53 -1.57 -15.28
CA LYS A 150 -18.39 -0.53 -14.68
C LYS A 150 -19.81 -0.98 -14.29
N ASN A 151 -20.33 -2.05 -14.89
CA ASN A 151 -21.69 -2.53 -14.61
C ASN A 151 -21.75 -3.56 -13.46
N LYS A 152 -20.63 -3.95 -12.86
CA LYS A 152 -20.61 -4.87 -11.74
C LYS A 152 -20.71 -4.07 -10.44
N LYS A 153 -21.60 -4.47 -9.52
CA LYS A 153 -21.72 -3.86 -8.19
C LYS A 153 -20.39 -3.96 -7.45
N TYR A 154 -20.00 -2.89 -6.81
CA TYR A 154 -18.82 -2.82 -5.95
C TYR A 154 -19.20 -2.25 -4.58
N TYR A 155 -18.27 -2.40 -3.64
CA TYR A 155 -18.38 -1.83 -2.29
C TYR A 155 -17.11 -1.03 -1.98
N TYR A 156 -17.29 0.15 -1.42
CA TYR A 156 -16.16 0.92 -0.90
C TYR A 156 -15.70 0.32 0.42
N LEU A 157 -14.45 -0.13 0.45
CA LEU A 157 -13.77 -0.58 1.66
C LEU A 157 -12.28 -0.26 1.53
N PRO A 158 -11.70 0.62 2.38
CA PRO A 158 -10.28 0.96 2.34
C PRO A 158 -9.39 -0.28 2.46
N LEU A 159 -8.16 -0.18 1.98
CA LEU A 159 -7.16 -1.21 2.26
C LEU A 159 -6.91 -1.24 3.76
N MET A 160 -7.14 -2.40 4.33
CA MET A 160 -7.06 -2.60 5.78
C MET A 160 -5.68 -3.07 6.21
N TYR A 161 -5.34 -2.74 7.46
CA TYR A 161 -4.11 -3.13 8.13
C TYR A 161 -4.42 -3.70 9.52
N SER A 162 -3.61 -4.63 9.99
CA SER A 162 -3.50 -4.90 11.43
C SER A 162 -2.65 -3.81 12.07
N ASP A 163 -2.95 -3.49 13.31
CA ASP A 163 -2.12 -2.56 14.06
C ASP A 163 -0.85 -3.25 14.56
N GLU A 164 0.28 -2.86 13.99
CA GLU A 164 1.58 -3.40 14.36
C GLU A 164 2.25 -2.58 15.48
N CYS A 165 1.66 -1.45 15.90
CA CYS A 165 2.09 -0.69 17.06
C CYS A 165 1.64 -1.32 18.38
N GLU A 166 0.56 -2.10 18.39
CA GLU A 166 0.11 -2.85 19.59
C GLU A 166 1.15 -3.87 20.07
N GLU A 167 2.09 -4.25 19.21
CA GLU A 167 3.12 -5.25 19.50
C GLU A 167 4.37 -4.67 20.21
N GLY A 168 4.31 -3.42 20.69
CA GLY A 168 5.30 -2.88 21.62
C GLY A 168 6.44 -2.05 21.02
N TYR A 169 6.22 -1.37 19.89
CA TYR A 169 7.20 -0.40 19.40
C TYR A 169 7.30 0.80 20.36
N ALA A 170 8.45 0.94 21.01
CA ALA A 170 8.75 2.09 21.85
C ALA A 170 8.74 3.37 21.00
N LYS A 171 8.25 4.49 21.59
CA LYS A 171 8.39 5.82 20.98
C LYS A 171 9.87 6.16 20.89
N ALA A 172 10.49 5.92 19.75
CA ALA A 172 11.86 6.32 19.47
C ALA A 172 11.91 7.81 19.09
N PRO A 173 13.03 8.50 19.33
CA PRO A 173 13.24 9.84 18.80
C PRO A 173 13.07 9.83 17.28
N ARG A 174 12.34 10.81 16.76
CA ARG A 174 12.12 10.94 15.31
C ARG A 174 13.14 11.90 14.74
N GLU A 175 13.86 11.43 13.74
CA GLU A 175 14.96 12.21 13.15
C GLU A 175 15.04 12.12 11.62
N PHE A 176 14.27 11.22 10.98
CA PHE A 176 14.41 10.95 9.55
C PHE A 176 13.29 11.55 8.70
N PHE A 177 13.65 12.14 7.56
CA PHE A 177 12.75 12.25 6.43
C PHE A 177 13.02 11.08 5.49
N SER A 178 12.03 10.21 5.32
CA SER A 178 12.25 8.88 4.78
C SER A 178 11.56 8.66 3.44
N TYR A 179 12.26 8.02 2.52
CA TYR A 179 11.69 7.33 1.37
C TYR A 179 11.69 5.83 1.65
N ILE A 180 10.53 5.22 1.73
CA ILE A 180 10.37 3.78 1.97
C ILE A 180 9.49 3.22 0.86
N GLY A 181 10.08 2.40 -0.05
CA GLY A 181 9.30 1.85 -1.15
C GLY A 181 10.12 1.42 -2.36
N THR A 182 9.43 1.16 -3.46
CA THR A 182 10.05 0.78 -4.73
C THR A 182 10.46 2.02 -5.52
N VAL A 183 11.64 2.01 -6.10
CA VAL A 183 12.07 3.05 -7.06
C VAL A 183 11.22 2.94 -8.32
N ALA A 184 10.35 3.92 -8.51
CA ALA A 184 9.45 4.00 -9.66
C ALA A 184 9.23 5.47 -10.03
N ALA A 185 9.04 5.75 -11.32
CA ALA A 185 8.87 7.11 -11.82
C ALA A 185 7.62 7.80 -11.24
N ASP A 186 6.53 7.06 -11.06
CA ASP A 186 5.29 7.56 -10.47
C ASP A 186 5.38 7.79 -8.95
N HIS A 187 6.41 7.22 -8.27
CA HIS A 187 6.72 7.49 -6.87
C HIS A 187 7.64 8.71 -6.68
N SER A 188 8.05 9.36 -7.76
CA SER A 188 8.91 10.57 -7.71
C SER A 188 10.18 10.37 -6.89
N PHE A 189 10.85 9.23 -7.09
CA PHE A 189 12.09 8.90 -6.37
C PHE A 189 13.24 9.83 -6.76
N GLY A 190 13.32 10.21 -8.04
CA GLY A 190 14.33 11.14 -8.53
C GLY A 190 14.24 12.50 -7.85
N GLU A 191 13.02 13.01 -7.68
CA GLU A 191 12.72 14.27 -7.01
C GLU A 191 13.12 14.21 -5.52
N TYR A 192 12.83 13.08 -4.85
CA TYR A 192 13.31 12.86 -3.48
C TYR A 192 14.84 12.90 -3.39
N LEU A 193 15.56 12.19 -4.27
CA LEU A 193 17.03 12.20 -4.29
C LEU A 193 17.58 13.60 -4.53
N THR A 194 17.06 14.32 -5.51
CA THR A 194 17.45 15.69 -5.84
C THR A 194 17.24 16.62 -4.64
N PHE A 195 16.13 16.45 -3.92
CA PHE A 195 15.88 17.20 -2.70
C PHE A 195 16.90 16.89 -1.61
N VAL A 196 17.24 15.63 -1.37
CA VAL A 196 18.24 15.26 -0.37
C VAL A 196 19.62 15.80 -0.72
N GLU A 197 20.04 15.71 -2.00
CA GLU A 197 21.28 16.30 -2.49
C GLU A 197 21.33 17.81 -2.26
N TRP A 198 20.25 18.50 -2.62
CA TRP A 198 20.14 19.93 -2.41
C TRP A 198 20.21 20.32 -0.92
N ALA A 199 19.51 19.59 -0.05
CA ALA A 199 19.51 19.85 1.38
C ALA A 199 20.89 19.64 2.03
N ILE A 200 21.64 18.63 1.59
CA ILE A 200 23.02 18.38 2.04
C ILE A 200 23.96 19.46 1.53
N ALA A 201 23.93 19.75 0.23
CA ALA A 201 24.83 20.72 -0.39
C ALA A 201 24.65 22.16 0.16
N ASN A 202 23.43 22.52 0.55
CA ASN A 202 23.11 23.86 1.07
C ASN A 202 23.00 23.93 2.59
N ASN A 203 23.40 22.88 3.33
CA ASN A 203 23.30 22.79 4.79
C ASN A 203 21.89 23.12 5.34
N LYS A 204 20.85 22.74 4.61
CA LYS A 204 19.46 22.91 5.03
C LYS A 204 19.03 21.77 5.95
N LEU A 205 18.02 22.02 6.79
CA LEU A 205 17.43 21.03 7.67
C LEU A 205 18.47 20.25 8.50
N ILE A 206 19.39 20.95 9.14
CA ILE A 206 20.55 20.35 9.83
C ILE A 206 20.18 19.36 10.93
N ASN A 207 18.98 19.47 11.52
CA ASN A 207 18.45 18.59 12.55
C ASN A 207 17.70 17.38 11.96
N ILE A 208 17.59 17.28 10.64
CA ILE A 208 16.89 16.19 9.96
C ILE A 208 17.91 15.33 9.23
N LYS A 209 17.83 14.03 9.45
CA LYS A 209 18.54 13.00 8.69
C LYS A 209 17.65 12.49 7.58
N PHE A 210 18.24 11.83 6.60
CA PHE A 210 17.53 11.27 5.45
C PHE A 210 17.69 9.76 5.41
N LEU A 211 16.59 9.05 5.12
CA LEU A 211 16.59 7.60 5.04
C LEU A 211 16.02 7.14 3.70
N ILE A 212 16.74 6.28 3.01
CA ILE A 212 16.32 5.65 1.78
C ILE A 212 16.22 4.15 2.01
N GLY A 213 14.99 3.62 2.06
CA GLY A 213 14.70 2.20 2.22
C GLY A 213 14.03 1.63 0.97
N THR A 214 14.77 0.88 0.13
CA THR A 214 14.24 0.28 -1.09
C THR A 214 14.89 -1.04 -1.43
N LYS A 215 14.11 -1.96 -2.01
CA LYS A 215 14.66 -3.20 -2.61
C LYS A 215 15.29 -2.98 -3.98
N SER A 216 15.07 -1.82 -4.59
CA SER A 216 15.58 -1.50 -5.92
C SER A 216 17.04 -1.08 -5.85
N GLU A 217 17.82 -1.44 -6.86
CA GLU A 217 19.15 -0.86 -7.09
C GLU A 217 19.00 0.51 -7.73
N PHE A 218 19.88 1.44 -7.35
CA PHE A 218 20.02 2.74 -7.97
C PHE A 218 21.42 3.29 -7.73
N ASP A 219 21.88 4.21 -8.59
CA ASP A 219 23.15 4.88 -8.43
C ASP A 219 23.05 5.94 -7.34
N VAL A 220 23.86 5.79 -6.30
CA VAL A 220 23.88 6.74 -5.18
C VAL A 220 24.80 7.90 -5.52
N PRO A 221 24.31 9.15 -5.50
CA PRO A 221 25.14 10.33 -5.69
C PRO A 221 26.26 10.40 -4.63
N LYS A 222 27.47 10.82 -5.07
CA LYS A 222 28.63 10.85 -4.19
C LYS A 222 28.44 11.68 -2.93
N ILE A 223 27.80 12.83 -3.05
CA ILE A 223 27.51 13.71 -1.90
C ILE A 223 26.66 13.01 -0.82
N LEU A 224 25.79 12.07 -1.20
CA LEU A 224 24.96 11.29 -0.27
C LEU A 224 25.78 10.17 0.36
N GLN A 225 26.72 9.56 -0.39
CA GLN A 225 27.61 8.52 0.14
C GLN A 225 28.52 9.06 1.24
N ASP A 226 29.03 10.30 1.06
CA ASP A 226 29.97 10.95 1.94
C ASP A 226 29.29 11.63 3.16
N SER A 227 27.95 11.66 3.19
CA SER A 227 27.19 12.36 4.24
C SER A 227 26.82 11.45 5.41
N ASN A 228 27.16 11.87 6.63
CA ASN A 228 26.73 11.20 7.88
C ASN A 228 25.23 11.43 8.21
N ARG A 229 24.54 12.25 7.44
CA ARG A 229 23.10 12.51 7.59
C ARG A 229 22.24 11.60 6.75
N VAL A 230 22.81 10.70 5.95
CA VAL A 230 22.06 9.85 5.01
C VAL A 230 22.26 8.39 5.35
N ILE A 231 21.16 7.64 5.52
CA ILE A 231 21.14 6.20 5.65
C ILE A 231 20.52 5.59 4.41
N ILE A 232 21.22 4.63 3.78
CA ILE A 232 20.77 4.00 2.55
C ILE A 232 20.70 2.49 2.74
N HIS A 233 19.51 1.94 2.56
CA HIS A 233 19.25 0.52 2.44
C HIS A 233 18.70 0.24 1.04
N LYS A 234 19.44 -0.49 0.20
CA LYS A 234 19.05 -0.78 -1.19
C LYS A 234 19.40 -2.20 -1.61
N GLY A 235 18.79 -2.67 -2.70
CA GLY A 235 19.11 -3.92 -3.38
C GLY A 235 18.56 -5.18 -2.71
N LYS A 236 18.04 -5.09 -1.48
CA LYS A 236 17.42 -6.22 -0.77
C LYS A 236 16.08 -5.80 -0.16
N PRO A 237 15.09 -6.69 -0.14
CA PRO A 237 13.87 -6.44 0.62
C PRO A 237 14.19 -6.30 2.10
N MET A 238 13.61 -5.28 2.73
CA MET A 238 13.63 -5.10 4.19
C MET A 238 12.57 -6.01 4.83
N GLY A 239 12.83 -6.45 6.05
CA GLY A 239 11.83 -7.12 6.88
C GLY A 239 10.81 -6.14 7.47
N ASP A 240 9.63 -6.62 7.88
CA ASP A 240 8.59 -5.76 8.45
C ASP A 240 9.06 -5.03 9.71
N ALA A 241 9.81 -5.69 10.58
CA ALA A 241 10.36 -5.06 11.80
C ALA A 241 11.28 -3.86 11.47
N GLU A 242 12.10 -3.98 10.43
CA GLU A 242 12.99 -2.91 9.97
C GLU A 242 12.20 -1.76 9.34
N ILE A 243 11.23 -2.08 8.48
CA ILE A 243 10.32 -1.08 7.88
C ILE A 243 9.56 -0.33 8.98
N ASN A 244 9.05 -1.04 9.97
CA ASN A 244 8.30 -0.47 11.08
C ASN A 244 9.18 0.44 11.95
N ALA A 245 10.43 0.03 12.23
CA ALA A 245 11.39 0.87 12.94
C ALA A 245 11.67 2.18 12.17
N TYR A 246 11.79 2.11 10.84
CA TYR A 246 11.98 3.30 10.02
C TYR A 246 10.78 4.24 10.04
N TYR A 247 9.55 3.73 9.96
CA TYR A 247 8.37 4.58 10.14
C TYR A 247 8.35 5.22 11.54
N ASN A 248 8.63 4.45 12.58
CA ASN A 248 8.59 4.93 13.95
C ASN A 248 9.63 6.03 14.25
N THR A 249 10.79 5.99 13.59
CA THR A 249 11.87 7.00 13.74
C THR A 249 11.81 8.13 12.72
N SER A 250 10.83 8.12 11.80
CA SER A 250 10.68 9.16 10.80
C SER A 250 9.89 10.36 11.34
N ILE A 251 10.37 11.57 11.05
CA ILE A 251 9.67 12.84 11.23
C ILE A 251 8.52 12.91 10.22
N ALA A 252 8.83 12.54 8.98
CA ALA A 252 7.90 12.48 7.88
C ALA A 252 8.34 11.43 6.86
N VAL A 253 7.41 10.99 6.01
CA VAL A 253 7.70 10.14 4.86
C VAL A 253 7.41 10.85 3.56
N TRP A 254 8.20 10.52 2.53
CA TRP A 254 7.92 10.94 1.17
C TRP A 254 6.73 10.17 0.60
N ASN A 255 5.67 10.88 0.28
CA ASN A 255 4.52 10.38 -0.47
C ASN A 255 4.07 11.41 -1.54
N ALA A 256 4.98 12.33 -1.92
CA ALA A 256 4.77 13.33 -2.96
C ALA A 256 4.84 12.71 -4.36
N TYR A 257 4.09 11.64 -4.55
CA TYR A 257 4.03 10.84 -5.77
C TYR A 257 3.40 11.61 -6.94
N ALA A 258 3.86 11.35 -8.14
CA ALA A 258 3.24 11.91 -9.35
C ALA A 258 1.79 11.38 -9.51
N ARG A 259 1.56 10.11 -9.10
CA ARG A 259 0.26 9.45 -9.14
C ARG A 259 0.11 8.44 -7.98
N THR A 260 -1.07 8.41 -7.38
CA THR A 260 -1.46 7.37 -6.42
C THR A 260 -2.98 7.20 -6.42
N THR A 261 -3.49 6.01 -6.10
CA THR A 261 -4.90 5.72 -5.80
C THR A 261 -5.11 5.64 -4.29
N GLN A 262 -4.49 4.65 -3.66
CA GLN A 262 -4.32 4.57 -2.21
C GLN A 262 -2.90 4.07 -1.94
N SER A 263 -2.12 4.85 -1.19
CA SER A 263 -0.73 4.52 -0.88
C SER A 263 -0.64 3.64 0.36
N GLY A 264 -0.01 2.47 0.22
CA GLY A 264 0.33 1.62 1.36
C GLY A 264 1.33 2.28 2.32
N VAL A 265 2.21 3.13 1.79
CA VAL A 265 3.15 3.94 2.57
C VAL A 265 2.39 4.90 3.50
N LEU A 266 1.34 5.57 2.98
CA LEU A 266 0.54 6.51 3.76
C LEU A 266 -0.13 5.83 4.97
N ALA A 267 -0.85 4.73 4.73
CA ALA A 267 -1.55 4.03 5.79
C ALA A 267 -0.58 3.46 6.84
N LYS A 268 0.55 2.88 6.38
CA LYS A 268 1.56 2.34 7.29
C LYS A 268 2.28 3.44 8.07
N SER A 269 2.59 4.58 7.46
CA SER A 269 3.17 5.72 8.19
C SER A 269 2.22 6.26 9.26
N PHE A 270 0.93 6.37 8.95
CA PHE A 270 -0.08 6.81 9.90
C PHE A 270 -0.25 5.85 11.07
N MET A 271 -0.09 4.54 10.85
CA MET A 271 -0.05 3.53 11.92
C MET A 271 0.98 3.86 12.99
N PHE A 272 2.14 4.37 12.58
CA PHE A 272 3.23 4.77 13.49
C PHE A 272 3.16 6.26 13.87
N GLY A 273 2.08 6.96 13.56
CA GLY A 273 1.93 8.39 13.83
C GLY A 273 2.92 9.24 13.03
N THR A 274 3.32 8.81 11.85
CA THR A 274 4.30 9.51 11.01
C THR A 274 3.59 10.21 9.86
N PRO A 275 3.62 11.56 9.81
CA PRO A 275 2.99 12.33 8.75
C PRO A 275 3.69 12.12 7.41
N ALA A 276 2.98 12.46 6.33
CA ALA A 276 3.52 12.37 4.99
C ALA A 276 3.61 13.73 4.30
N LEU A 277 4.64 13.91 3.48
CA LEU A 277 4.68 14.94 2.45
C LEU A 277 3.95 14.42 1.23
N VAL A 278 2.95 15.14 0.74
CA VAL A 278 2.11 14.71 -0.40
C VAL A 278 2.00 15.81 -1.45
N MET A 279 1.71 15.43 -2.70
CA MET A 279 1.31 16.42 -3.71
C MET A 279 -0.11 16.89 -3.45
N ARG A 280 -0.40 18.20 -3.49
CA ARG A 280 -1.74 18.77 -3.29
C ARG A 280 -2.80 18.16 -4.21
N LYS A 281 -2.45 17.86 -5.45
CA LYS A 281 -3.33 17.16 -6.42
C LYS A 281 -3.69 15.72 -6.04
N ASN A 282 -3.00 15.14 -5.06
CA ASN A 282 -3.22 13.77 -4.57
C ASN A 282 -3.87 13.72 -3.19
N LEU A 283 -4.26 14.86 -2.62
CA LEU A 283 -5.11 14.87 -1.43
C LEU A 283 -6.37 14.02 -1.69
N ASN A 284 -6.75 13.26 -0.69
CA ASN A 284 -7.85 12.31 -0.78
C ASN A 284 -8.61 12.24 0.56
N GLU A 285 -9.55 11.31 0.67
CA GLU A 285 -10.41 11.15 1.84
C GLU A 285 -9.68 10.88 3.16
N PHE A 286 -8.42 10.41 3.09
CA PHE A 286 -7.60 10.08 4.28
C PHE A 286 -6.61 11.18 4.65
N THR A 287 -6.46 12.21 3.82
CA THR A 287 -5.42 13.23 3.96
C THR A 287 -6.00 14.60 4.29
N ARG A 288 -5.48 15.22 5.35
CA ARG A 288 -5.83 16.57 5.79
C ARG A 288 -4.56 17.43 5.88
N ASP A 289 -4.45 18.38 4.94
CA ASP A 289 -3.30 19.29 4.89
C ASP A 289 -3.16 20.09 6.19
N GLY A 290 -1.97 20.11 6.75
CA GLY A 290 -1.65 20.76 8.02
C GLY A 290 -2.08 19.99 9.27
N GLN A 291 -2.62 18.77 9.13
CA GLN A 291 -3.01 17.91 10.25
C GLN A 291 -2.26 16.57 10.24
N ASN A 292 -2.49 15.71 9.25
CA ASN A 292 -1.81 14.41 9.12
C ASN A 292 -0.86 14.34 7.92
N VAL A 293 -0.91 15.34 7.02
CA VAL A 293 0.03 15.52 5.93
C VAL A 293 0.39 17.00 5.79
N VAL A 294 1.50 17.27 5.06
CA VAL A 294 1.73 18.59 4.48
C VAL A 294 1.75 18.45 2.96
N ALA A 295 0.90 19.23 2.30
CA ALA A 295 0.75 19.19 0.86
C ALA A 295 1.63 20.25 0.20
N VAL A 296 2.39 19.82 -0.82
CA VAL A 296 3.18 20.70 -1.69
C VAL A 296 2.55 20.76 -3.09
N ASP A 297 2.71 21.89 -3.74
CA ASP A 297 2.18 22.10 -5.08
C ASP A 297 3.13 21.55 -6.15
N ASP A 298 4.45 21.65 -5.89
CA ASP A 298 5.51 21.16 -6.77
C ASP A 298 6.57 20.37 -5.98
N ASN A 299 6.71 19.09 -6.27
CA ASN A 299 7.71 18.22 -5.64
C ASN A 299 9.13 18.39 -6.21
N THR A 300 9.34 19.36 -7.11
CA THR A 300 10.64 19.83 -7.56
C THR A 300 11.05 21.16 -6.90
N ASN A 301 10.15 21.80 -6.17
CA ASN A 301 10.43 23.03 -5.42
C ASN A 301 11.07 22.71 -4.06
N MET A 302 12.39 22.77 -4.01
CA MET A 302 13.18 22.37 -2.84
C MET A 302 12.89 23.21 -1.59
N GLU A 303 12.66 24.52 -1.75
CA GLU A 303 12.35 25.43 -0.64
C GLU A 303 10.93 25.16 -0.07
N GLU A 304 9.97 24.84 -0.93
CA GLU A 304 8.60 24.44 -0.49
C GLU A 304 8.64 23.14 0.32
N ILE A 305 9.41 22.15 -0.15
CA ILE A 305 9.59 20.88 0.57
C ILE A 305 10.28 21.13 1.92
N ALA A 306 11.32 21.96 1.96
CA ALA A 306 12.02 22.29 3.20
C ALA A 306 11.10 22.97 4.20
N ALA A 307 10.33 23.97 3.79
CA ALA A 307 9.34 24.65 4.63
C ALA A 307 8.26 23.68 5.16
N ALA A 308 7.81 22.74 4.33
CA ALA A 308 6.87 21.71 4.75
C ALA A 308 7.46 20.80 5.85
N LEU A 309 8.72 20.40 5.72
CA LEU A 309 9.40 19.58 6.74
C LEU A 309 9.67 20.36 8.04
N GLU A 310 10.02 21.63 7.98
CA GLU A 310 10.16 22.50 9.14
C GLU A 310 8.84 22.65 9.90
N LYS A 311 7.72 22.81 9.15
CA LYS A 311 6.38 22.86 9.74
C LYS A 311 6.03 21.56 10.48
N ILE A 312 6.34 20.40 9.88
CA ILE A 312 6.12 19.10 10.52
C ILE A 312 7.00 18.97 11.77
N TYR A 313 8.28 19.31 11.65
CA TYR A 313 9.25 19.21 12.75
C TYR A 313 8.83 20.05 13.95
N ALA A 314 8.38 21.28 13.72
CA ALA A 314 7.93 22.18 14.77
C ALA A 314 6.64 21.74 15.48
N ASN A 315 5.81 20.90 14.82
CA ASN A 315 4.49 20.50 15.32
C ASN A 315 4.34 18.97 15.39
N GLN A 316 5.43 18.25 15.59
CA GLN A 316 5.53 16.80 15.43
C GLN A 316 4.49 16.00 16.22
N GLU A 317 4.23 16.39 17.48
CA GLU A 317 3.27 15.68 18.34
C GLU A 317 1.84 15.81 17.81
N ALA A 318 1.45 17.00 17.37
CA ALA A 318 0.12 17.25 16.81
C ALA A 318 -0.10 16.44 15.52
N PHE A 319 0.87 16.47 14.61
CA PHE A 319 0.84 15.64 13.41
C PHE A 319 0.78 14.15 13.74
N SER A 320 1.60 13.70 14.69
CA SER A 320 1.65 12.29 15.10
C SER A 320 0.30 11.81 15.64
N HIS A 321 -0.35 12.62 16.47
CA HIS A 321 -1.67 12.31 17.02
C HIS A 321 -2.73 12.19 15.91
N GLU A 322 -2.79 13.14 14.97
CA GLU A 322 -3.78 13.12 13.89
C GLU A 322 -3.52 12.00 12.89
N CYS A 323 -2.25 11.63 12.61
CA CYS A 323 -1.92 10.45 11.82
C CYS A 323 -2.44 9.17 12.47
N ARG A 324 -2.14 8.98 13.76
CA ARG A 324 -2.57 7.79 14.49
C ARG A 324 -4.09 7.66 14.54
N LYS A 325 -4.79 8.76 14.84
CA LYS A 325 -6.24 8.83 14.84
C LYS A 325 -6.84 8.46 13.47
N GLU A 326 -6.25 8.98 12.38
CA GLU A 326 -6.69 8.61 11.03
C GLU A 326 -6.50 7.13 10.75
N PHE A 327 -5.35 6.55 11.16
CA PHE A 327 -5.12 5.12 11.03
C PHE A 327 -6.21 4.30 11.73
N GLU A 328 -6.50 4.63 12.99
CA GLU A 328 -7.50 3.93 13.80
C GLU A 328 -8.92 4.04 13.23
N MET A 329 -9.26 5.17 12.60
CA MET A 329 -10.58 5.39 12.03
C MET A 329 -10.77 4.83 10.61
N SER A 330 -9.68 4.79 9.80
CA SER A 330 -9.80 4.58 8.36
C SER A 330 -9.03 3.39 7.82
N PHE A 331 -8.06 2.84 8.55
CA PHE A 331 -7.21 1.76 8.04
C PHE A 331 -7.19 0.51 8.93
N TYR A 332 -7.57 0.61 10.19
CA TYR A 332 -7.57 -0.52 11.10
C TYR A 332 -8.71 -1.48 10.77
N TYR A 333 -8.41 -2.74 10.46
CA TYR A 333 -9.39 -3.70 9.92
C TYR A 333 -10.62 -3.89 10.80
N ARG A 334 -10.50 -3.79 12.14
CA ARG A 334 -11.62 -3.98 13.07
C ARG A 334 -12.76 -2.99 12.86
N VAL A 335 -12.45 -1.77 12.41
CA VAL A 335 -13.47 -0.75 12.11
C VAL A 335 -14.44 -1.25 11.04
N TYR A 336 -13.96 -2.12 10.16
CA TYR A 336 -14.72 -2.61 9.01
C TYR A 336 -15.29 -4.02 9.18
N ASN A 337 -15.08 -4.69 10.33
CA ASN A 337 -15.57 -6.06 10.54
C ASN A 337 -17.08 -6.20 10.31
N LYS A 338 -17.87 -5.27 10.87
CA LYS A 338 -19.32 -5.26 10.68
C LYS A 338 -19.68 -5.10 9.21
N LYS A 339 -19.15 -4.06 8.56
CA LYS A 339 -19.41 -3.75 7.15
C LYS A 339 -18.97 -4.89 6.22
N PHE A 340 -17.80 -5.46 6.45
CA PHE A 340 -17.32 -6.59 5.66
C PHE A 340 -18.24 -7.82 5.81
N ASN A 341 -18.66 -8.13 7.05
CA ASN A 341 -19.60 -9.22 7.31
C ASN A 341 -20.95 -8.99 6.62
N GLU A 342 -21.47 -7.78 6.65
CA GLU A 342 -22.70 -7.41 5.93
C GLU A 342 -22.54 -7.66 4.43
N ILE A 343 -21.44 -7.20 3.82
CA ILE A 343 -21.14 -7.37 2.38
C ILE A 343 -21.13 -8.86 2.00
N ILE A 344 -20.38 -9.68 2.72
CA ILE A 344 -20.26 -11.12 2.36
C ILE A 344 -21.49 -11.94 2.75
N SER A 345 -22.44 -11.37 3.48
CA SER A 345 -23.71 -11.99 3.88
C SER A 345 -24.85 -11.61 2.93
N GLU A 346 -24.67 -10.66 2.02
CA GLU A 346 -25.65 -10.38 0.97
C GLU A 346 -25.78 -11.60 0.04
N ASP A 347 -27.01 -12.00 -0.28
CA ASP A 347 -27.33 -13.13 -1.19
C ASP A 347 -27.29 -12.71 -2.67
#